data_11ec99695855d386e5ae343fda2366a3
#
_entry.id   11ec99695855d386e5ae343fda2366a3
#
_cell.length_a   1.000
_cell.length_b   1.000
_cell.length_c   1.000
_cell.angle_alpha   90.00
_cell.angle_beta   90.00
_cell.angle_gamma   90.00
#
_symmetry.space_group_name_H-M   'P 1'
#
loop_
_entity.id
_entity.type
_entity.pdbx_description
1 polymer ?
#
loop_
_entity_poly.entity_id
_entity_poly.type
_entity_poly.pdbx_seq_one_letter_code
_entity_poly.pdbx_strand_id
1 'polypeptide(L)'
;MQKLQFLIDMLTKERKIHISILDLSGILNTQSTKVAFQNVIHSKTFCDIAKSTEKGYRSCLHCKNLANTKAVSSKKPFYGHCLYGIYEAAMPVIIGNTVSAIVYVGNAIVDIDQTKNRIEKACRYTHVDKQKLHEQIEECEYVDHINELVGISEIVCDYIKMLYQTEPKESSQLHWLVSALKQHADQTYCFNPTLKELSVIYHKNEKYMGRLFKKEMHVSFHEYCLLLKLQKAESMLLKTTDKIIDIALECGFDNISYFNRAFKKQYGMSPSEYIHSRKQE
;
A
#
# COMPACT_ATOMS: atom_id res chain seq x y z
N MET A 1 -19.18 -7.50 14.01
CA MET A 1 -18.98 -8.13 12.68
C MET A 1 -18.46 -7.05 11.74
N GLN A 2 -17.42 -7.30 10.97
CA GLN A 2 -16.86 -6.37 9.98
C GLN A 2 -17.77 -6.34 8.73
N LYS A 3 -18.82 -5.53 8.80
CA LYS A 3 -19.88 -5.49 7.77
C LYS A 3 -19.33 -5.08 6.39
N LEU A 4 -18.43 -4.08 6.36
CA LEU A 4 -17.84 -3.61 5.11
C LEU A 4 -16.93 -4.67 4.48
N GLN A 5 -16.12 -5.37 5.29
CA GLN A 5 -15.29 -6.47 4.79
C GLN A 5 -16.15 -7.58 4.20
N PHE A 6 -17.22 -7.96 4.86
CA PHE A 6 -18.15 -8.97 4.35
C PHE A 6 -18.74 -8.58 2.98
N LEU A 7 -19.14 -7.32 2.80
CA LEU A 7 -19.62 -6.84 1.49
C LEU A 7 -18.52 -6.94 0.43
N ILE A 8 -17.29 -6.52 0.76
CA ILE A 8 -16.15 -6.60 -0.17
C ILE A 8 -15.89 -8.06 -0.57
N ASP A 9 -15.87 -8.97 0.39
CA ASP A 9 -15.64 -10.41 0.14
C ASP A 9 -16.73 -10.99 -0.76
N MET A 10 -17.99 -10.59 -0.57
CA MET A 10 -19.10 -10.99 -1.42
C MET A 10 -18.99 -10.46 -2.86
N LEU A 11 -18.60 -9.20 -3.02
CA LEU A 11 -18.46 -8.57 -4.34
C LEU A 11 -17.25 -9.09 -5.13
N THR A 12 -16.23 -9.58 -4.43
CA THR A 12 -15.00 -10.11 -5.04
C THR A 12 -14.99 -11.64 -5.14
N LYS A 13 -16.02 -12.31 -4.59
CA LYS A 13 -16.13 -13.76 -4.66
C LYS A 13 -16.17 -14.23 -6.12
N GLU A 14 -15.30 -15.19 -6.45
CA GLU A 14 -15.18 -15.76 -7.81
C GLU A 14 -14.79 -14.74 -8.91
N ARG A 15 -14.36 -13.53 -8.50
CA ARG A 15 -13.89 -12.46 -9.39
C ARG A 15 -12.42 -12.16 -9.17
N LYS A 16 -11.78 -11.68 -10.23
CA LYS A 16 -10.37 -11.26 -10.18
C LYS A 16 -10.21 -9.78 -9.85
N ILE A 17 -11.28 -9.01 -9.72
CA ILE A 17 -11.24 -7.60 -9.31
C ILE A 17 -10.64 -7.44 -7.92
N HIS A 18 -10.20 -6.23 -7.65
CA HIS A 18 -9.71 -5.82 -6.34
C HIS A 18 -10.42 -4.55 -5.88
N ILE A 19 -10.86 -4.54 -4.62
CA ILE A 19 -11.46 -3.37 -3.99
C ILE A 19 -10.49 -2.88 -2.92
N SER A 20 -10.04 -1.63 -3.05
CA SER A 20 -9.23 -0.97 -2.02
C SER A 20 -9.84 0.38 -1.63
N ILE A 21 -9.67 0.76 -0.36
CA ILE A 21 -10.26 1.98 0.19
C ILE A 21 -9.17 2.79 0.88
N LEU A 22 -8.91 3.98 0.33
CA LEU A 22 -8.02 4.95 0.96
C LEU A 22 -8.83 5.80 1.94
N ASP A 23 -8.57 5.64 3.22
CA ASP A 23 -9.17 6.46 4.28
C ASP A 23 -8.42 7.80 4.40
N LEU A 24 -9.15 8.92 4.36
CA LEU A 24 -8.61 10.28 4.47
C LEU A 24 -9.06 11.00 5.76
N SER A 25 -9.98 10.42 6.51
CA SER A 25 -10.60 11.07 7.67
C SER A 25 -10.83 10.17 8.89
N GLY A 26 -10.52 8.88 8.77
CA GLY A 26 -10.75 7.91 9.85
C GLY A 26 -12.13 7.25 9.83
N ILE A 27 -12.83 7.28 8.69
CA ILE A 27 -14.16 6.68 8.59
C ILE A 27 -14.13 5.14 8.61
N LEU A 28 -12.96 4.54 8.36
CA LEU A 28 -12.76 3.09 8.44
C LEU A 28 -12.35 2.60 9.84
N ASN A 29 -12.42 3.47 10.85
CA ASN A 29 -11.88 3.19 12.17
C ASN A 29 -12.92 2.61 13.16
N THR A 30 -14.06 2.14 12.66
CA THR A 30 -15.09 1.45 13.46
C THR A 30 -15.05 -0.05 13.20
N GLN A 31 -15.59 -0.85 14.10
CA GLN A 31 -15.62 -2.30 13.92
C GLN A 31 -16.37 -2.72 12.63
N SER A 32 -17.42 -2.01 12.26
CA SER A 32 -18.21 -2.31 11.07
C SER A 32 -17.57 -1.86 9.76
N THR A 33 -16.81 -0.75 9.79
CA THR A 33 -16.15 -0.19 8.61
C THR A 33 -14.72 -0.69 8.42
N LYS A 34 -14.14 -1.34 9.43
CA LYS A 34 -12.79 -1.90 9.36
C LYS A 34 -12.70 -2.95 8.25
N VAL A 35 -11.67 -2.83 7.42
CA VAL A 35 -11.39 -3.76 6.33
C VAL A 35 -10.04 -4.43 6.51
N ALA A 36 -9.85 -5.57 5.85
CA ALA A 36 -8.60 -6.28 5.82
C ALA A 36 -7.52 -5.41 5.15
N PHE A 37 -6.28 -5.65 5.54
CA PHE A 37 -5.16 -4.85 5.08
C PHE A 37 -5.04 -4.78 3.54
N GLN A 38 -5.22 -5.90 2.86
CA GLN A 38 -5.22 -5.97 1.40
C GLN A 38 -6.24 -5.03 0.74
N ASN A 39 -7.28 -4.64 1.45
CA ASN A 39 -8.30 -3.70 0.99
C ASN A 39 -8.03 -2.24 1.42
N VAL A 40 -6.98 -1.98 2.20
CA VAL A 40 -6.49 -0.61 2.50
C VAL A 40 -5.45 -0.17 1.49
N ILE A 41 -4.66 -1.11 0.99
CA ILE A 41 -3.67 -0.86 -0.05
C ILE A 41 -4.01 -1.64 -1.31
N HIS A 42 -3.51 -1.16 -2.43
CA HIS A 42 -3.62 -1.86 -3.70
C HIS A 42 -2.57 -2.99 -3.75
N SER A 43 -2.97 -4.18 -3.28
CA SER A 43 -2.12 -5.38 -3.21
C SER A 43 -2.81 -6.54 -3.93
N LYS A 44 -2.34 -6.84 -5.12
CA LYS A 44 -2.62 -8.04 -5.92
C LYS A 44 -1.30 -8.50 -6.53
N THR A 45 -1.18 -9.77 -6.86
CA THR A 45 0.08 -10.35 -7.35
C THR A 45 0.70 -9.55 -8.50
N PHE A 46 -0.11 -9.12 -9.46
CA PHE A 46 0.34 -8.22 -10.54
C PHE A 46 0.94 -6.92 -9.98
N CYS A 47 0.25 -6.26 -9.05
CA CYS A 47 0.68 -5.00 -8.48
C CYS A 47 1.91 -5.15 -7.58
N ASP A 48 2.06 -6.28 -6.91
CA ASP A 48 3.22 -6.55 -6.06
C ASP A 48 4.47 -6.78 -6.91
N ILE A 49 4.35 -7.48 -8.05
CA ILE A 49 5.42 -7.59 -9.06
C ILE A 49 5.72 -6.21 -9.65
N ALA A 50 4.71 -5.44 -10.04
CA ALA A 50 4.89 -4.09 -10.60
C ALA A 50 5.63 -3.13 -9.64
N LYS A 51 5.58 -3.40 -8.33
CA LYS A 51 6.27 -2.65 -7.27
C LYS A 51 7.56 -3.31 -6.79
N SER A 52 8.02 -4.40 -7.40
CA SER A 52 9.20 -5.17 -6.94
C SER A 52 10.54 -4.43 -7.07
N THR A 53 10.59 -3.34 -7.81
CA THR A 53 11.76 -2.47 -7.92
C THR A 53 11.45 -1.09 -7.34
N GLU A 54 12.48 -0.34 -6.93
CA GLU A 54 12.30 1.03 -6.44
C GLU A 54 11.60 1.92 -7.48
N LYS A 55 12.02 1.86 -8.76
CA LYS A 55 11.39 2.63 -9.83
C LYS A 55 9.96 2.19 -10.09
N GLY A 56 9.66 0.90 -10.01
CA GLY A 56 8.31 0.36 -10.12
C GLY A 56 7.41 0.86 -8.99
N TYR A 57 7.89 0.78 -7.74
CA TYR A 57 7.20 1.31 -6.57
C TYR A 57 6.93 2.81 -6.68
N ARG A 58 7.97 3.62 -7.01
CA ARG A 58 7.83 5.08 -7.17
C ARG A 58 6.85 5.46 -8.28
N SER A 59 6.85 4.73 -9.39
CA SER A 59 5.92 4.94 -10.50
C SER A 59 4.47 4.62 -10.10
N CYS A 60 4.25 3.52 -9.39
CA CYS A 60 2.94 3.17 -8.84
C CYS A 60 2.44 4.25 -7.87
N LEU A 61 3.30 4.70 -6.95
CA LEU A 61 3.00 5.75 -5.99
C LEU A 61 2.63 7.06 -6.69
N HIS A 62 3.35 7.43 -7.76
CA HIS A 62 3.04 8.62 -8.56
C HIS A 62 1.66 8.53 -9.25
N CYS A 63 1.35 7.40 -9.89
CA CYS A 63 0.02 7.18 -10.48
C CYS A 63 -1.09 7.30 -9.43
N LYS A 64 -0.90 6.70 -8.26
CA LYS A 64 -1.86 6.74 -7.17
C LYS A 64 -2.06 8.16 -6.63
N ASN A 65 -0.96 8.92 -6.49
CA ASN A 65 -1.03 10.34 -6.07
C ASN A 65 -1.82 11.21 -7.05
N LEU A 66 -1.64 11.00 -8.35
CA LEU A 66 -2.42 11.71 -9.38
C LEU A 66 -3.91 11.36 -9.27
N ALA A 67 -4.24 10.07 -9.10
CA ALA A 67 -5.62 9.61 -8.94
C ALA A 67 -6.25 10.18 -7.65
N ASN A 68 -5.55 10.13 -6.51
CA ASN A 68 -6.02 10.68 -5.24
C ASN A 68 -6.28 12.19 -5.35
N THR A 69 -5.33 12.94 -5.92
CA THR A 69 -5.48 14.39 -6.12
C THR A 69 -6.68 14.72 -6.99
N LYS A 70 -6.87 13.96 -8.09
CA LYS A 70 -8.05 14.12 -8.96
C LYS A 70 -9.36 13.83 -8.22
N ALA A 71 -9.43 12.74 -7.45
CA ALA A 71 -10.62 12.37 -6.68
C ALA A 71 -10.99 13.46 -5.66
N VAL A 72 -10.00 13.98 -4.92
CA VAL A 72 -10.22 15.00 -3.89
C VAL A 72 -10.61 16.34 -4.50
N SER A 73 -9.96 16.76 -5.59
CA SER A 73 -10.22 18.06 -6.21
C SER A 73 -11.52 18.09 -7.00
N SER A 74 -11.82 17.06 -7.80
CA SER A 74 -13.02 17.02 -8.62
C SER A 74 -14.27 16.63 -7.83
N LYS A 75 -14.12 15.86 -6.76
CA LYS A 75 -15.21 15.24 -5.99
C LYS A 75 -16.17 14.40 -6.88
N LYS A 76 -15.70 13.94 -8.03
CA LYS A 76 -16.47 13.16 -9.01
C LYS A 76 -15.84 11.81 -9.23
N PRO A 77 -16.63 10.78 -9.53
CA PRO A 77 -16.10 9.49 -9.95
C PRO A 77 -15.35 9.62 -11.27
N PHE A 78 -14.36 8.78 -11.44
CA PHE A 78 -13.64 8.64 -12.70
C PHE A 78 -13.05 7.23 -12.81
N TYR A 79 -12.58 6.89 -13.98
CA TYR A 79 -11.79 5.68 -14.20
C TYR A 79 -10.56 6.00 -15.05
N GLY A 80 -9.62 5.10 -15.04
CA GLY A 80 -8.39 5.20 -15.79
C GLY A 80 -7.55 3.95 -15.60
N HIS A 81 -6.35 3.97 -16.13
CA HIS A 81 -5.39 2.88 -16.00
C HIS A 81 -4.07 3.36 -15.41
N CYS A 82 -3.37 2.46 -14.74
CA CYS A 82 -2.02 2.70 -14.24
C CYS A 82 -0.98 2.68 -15.38
N LEU A 83 0.29 2.89 -15.04
CA LEU A 83 1.42 2.86 -15.98
C LEU A 83 1.45 1.57 -16.81
N TYR A 84 1.10 0.44 -16.21
CA TYR A 84 1.12 -0.89 -16.85
C TYR A 84 -0.19 -1.25 -17.60
N GLY A 85 -1.19 -0.36 -17.62
CA GLY A 85 -2.44 -0.59 -18.35
C GLY A 85 -3.54 -1.28 -17.56
N ILE A 86 -3.38 -1.49 -16.26
CA ILE A 86 -4.43 -2.04 -15.40
C ILE A 86 -5.42 -0.94 -15.05
N TYR A 87 -6.70 -1.18 -15.32
CA TYR A 87 -7.80 -0.25 -15.10
C TYR A 87 -8.32 -0.27 -13.68
N GLU A 88 -8.75 0.90 -13.21
CA GLU A 88 -9.45 1.13 -11.94
C GLU A 88 -10.53 2.18 -12.11
N ALA A 89 -11.67 1.97 -11.45
CA ALA A 89 -12.62 3.01 -11.12
C ALA A 89 -12.26 3.62 -9.75
N ALA A 90 -12.39 4.92 -9.61
CA ALA A 90 -12.15 5.67 -8.39
C ALA A 90 -13.40 6.46 -8.01
N MET A 91 -13.97 6.17 -6.84
CA MET A 91 -15.20 6.78 -6.32
C MET A 91 -14.89 7.51 -5.00
N PRO A 92 -14.98 8.86 -4.96
CA PRO A 92 -14.82 9.60 -3.72
C PRO A 92 -16.03 9.42 -2.80
N VAL A 93 -15.80 9.04 -1.56
CA VAL A 93 -16.80 9.00 -0.48
C VAL A 93 -16.89 10.38 0.13
N ILE A 94 -17.97 11.08 -0.12
CA ILE A 94 -18.17 12.46 0.36
C ILE A 94 -19.06 12.41 1.59
N ILE A 95 -18.57 13.00 2.70
CA ILE A 95 -19.33 13.21 3.94
C ILE A 95 -19.35 14.70 4.24
N GLY A 96 -20.55 15.27 4.31
CA GLY A 96 -20.71 16.72 4.32
C GLY A 96 -20.18 17.32 3.02
N ASN A 97 -19.15 18.14 3.08
CA ASN A 97 -18.53 18.76 1.89
C ASN A 97 -17.09 18.31 1.64
N THR A 98 -16.63 17.25 2.33
CA THR A 98 -15.24 16.76 2.24
C THR A 98 -15.19 15.34 1.71
N VAL A 99 -14.14 15.02 0.95
CA VAL A 99 -13.83 13.64 0.57
C VAL A 99 -13.21 12.96 1.80
N SER A 100 -13.93 12.00 2.36
CA SER A 100 -13.54 11.29 3.57
C SER A 100 -12.82 9.97 3.31
N ALA A 101 -13.08 9.37 2.15
CA ALA A 101 -12.33 8.22 1.64
C ALA A 101 -12.42 8.18 0.11
N ILE A 102 -11.64 7.30 -0.50
CA ILE A 102 -11.73 6.99 -1.93
C ILE A 102 -11.81 5.47 -2.07
N VAL A 103 -12.88 5.00 -2.70
CA VAL A 103 -13.04 3.58 -3.08
C VAL A 103 -12.42 3.38 -4.45
N TYR A 104 -11.54 2.41 -4.56
CA TYR A 104 -10.96 1.96 -5.83
C TYR A 104 -11.44 0.54 -6.12
N VAL A 105 -11.94 0.32 -7.33
CA VAL A 105 -12.29 -1.00 -7.85
C VAL A 105 -11.51 -1.22 -9.12
N GLY A 106 -10.65 -2.23 -9.13
CA GLY A 106 -9.72 -2.41 -10.25
C GLY A 106 -9.18 -3.83 -10.34
N ASN A 107 -7.93 -3.97 -10.76
CA ASN A 107 -7.30 -5.19 -11.24
C ASN A 107 -7.99 -5.68 -12.53
N ALA A 108 -8.38 -4.76 -13.40
CA ALA A 108 -9.12 -5.04 -14.62
C ALA A 108 -8.35 -4.68 -15.88
N ILE A 109 -8.64 -5.40 -16.95
CA ILE A 109 -8.10 -5.21 -18.30
C ILE A 109 -9.27 -5.04 -19.25
N VAL A 110 -9.20 -4.02 -20.12
CA VAL A 110 -10.18 -3.77 -21.18
C VAL A 110 -9.64 -4.24 -22.53
N ASP A 111 -8.34 -4.07 -22.73
CA ASP A 111 -7.63 -4.42 -23.98
C ASP A 111 -6.29 -5.08 -23.61
N ILE A 112 -6.20 -6.37 -23.90
CA ILE A 112 -5.02 -7.19 -23.56
C ILE A 112 -3.78 -6.73 -24.35
N ASP A 113 -3.91 -6.43 -25.64
CA ASP A 113 -2.78 -6.05 -26.48
C ASP A 113 -2.26 -4.68 -26.10
N GLN A 114 -3.14 -3.74 -25.79
CA GLN A 114 -2.77 -2.45 -25.25
C GLN A 114 -2.05 -2.59 -23.91
N THR A 115 -2.55 -3.46 -23.03
CA THR A 115 -1.92 -3.73 -21.71
C THR A 115 -0.54 -4.34 -21.88
N LYS A 116 -0.36 -5.34 -22.76
CA LYS A 116 0.95 -5.93 -23.08
C LYS A 116 1.93 -4.88 -23.58
N ASN A 117 1.51 -4.03 -24.51
CA ASN A 117 2.34 -2.94 -25.05
C ASN A 117 2.76 -1.94 -23.96
N ARG A 118 1.88 -1.65 -22.99
CA ARG A 118 2.18 -0.76 -21.85
C ARG A 118 3.18 -1.40 -20.89
N ILE A 119 3.03 -2.70 -20.59
CA ILE A 119 3.99 -3.46 -19.78
C ILE A 119 5.39 -3.39 -20.42
N GLU A 120 5.52 -3.65 -21.73
CA GLU A 120 6.79 -3.58 -22.44
C GLU A 120 7.46 -2.19 -22.32
N LYS A 121 6.69 -1.12 -22.48
CA LYS A 121 7.19 0.25 -22.34
C LYS A 121 7.56 0.58 -20.89
N ALA A 122 6.71 0.25 -19.95
CA ALA A 122 6.91 0.54 -18.52
C ALA A 122 8.12 -0.20 -17.96
N CYS A 123 8.31 -1.47 -18.29
CA CYS A 123 9.40 -2.29 -17.78
C CYS A 123 10.79 -1.82 -18.26
N ARG A 124 10.90 -1.18 -19.42
CA ARG A 124 12.15 -0.54 -19.87
C ARG A 124 12.63 0.54 -18.90
N TYR A 125 11.71 1.27 -18.30
CA TYR A 125 12.01 2.35 -17.36
C TYR A 125 12.08 1.84 -15.92
N THR A 126 11.13 0.99 -15.52
CA THR A 126 10.97 0.56 -14.13
C THR A 126 11.89 -0.60 -13.76
N HIS A 127 12.45 -1.30 -14.76
CA HIS A 127 13.28 -2.48 -14.59
C HIS A 127 12.57 -3.65 -13.88
N VAL A 128 11.24 -3.63 -13.87
CA VAL A 128 10.41 -4.73 -13.38
C VAL A 128 10.49 -5.88 -14.39
N ASP A 129 10.47 -7.10 -13.88
CA ASP A 129 10.48 -8.31 -14.69
C ASP A 129 9.18 -8.39 -15.52
N LYS A 130 9.31 -8.15 -16.81
CA LYS A 130 8.18 -8.11 -17.75
C LYS A 130 7.55 -9.48 -17.94
N GLN A 131 8.33 -10.55 -17.91
CA GLN A 131 7.82 -11.90 -18.10
C GLN A 131 6.88 -12.27 -16.97
N LYS A 132 7.27 -12.01 -15.72
CA LYS A 132 6.41 -12.21 -14.55
C LYS A 132 5.12 -11.39 -14.64
N LEU A 133 5.17 -10.14 -15.13
CA LEU A 133 3.96 -9.33 -15.32
C LEU A 133 3.05 -9.89 -16.42
N HIS A 134 3.62 -10.39 -17.54
CA HIS A 134 2.82 -11.01 -18.59
C HIS A 134 2.11 -12.28 -18.10
N GLU A 135 2.77 -13.12 -17.30
CA GLU A 135 2.18 -14.30 -16.67
C GLU A 135 1.00 -13.96 -15.74
N GLN A 136 1.04 -12.77 -15.12
CA GLN A 136 -0.03 -12.33 -14.21
C GLN A 136 -1.18 -11.58 -14.89
N ILE A 137 -1.15 -11.38 -16.20
CA ILE A 137 -2.27 -10.77 -16.92
C ILE A 137 -3.54 -11.64 -16.78
N GLU A 138 -3.40 -12.96 -16.77
CA GLU A 138 -4.50 -13.90 -16.60
C GLU A 138 -5.16 -13.81 -15.21
N GLU A 139 -4.45 -13.28 -14.20
CA GLU A 139 -5.00 -13.03 -12.87
C GLU A 139 -5.74 -11.67 -12.75
N CYS A 140 -5.84 -10.92 -13.84
CA CYS A 140 -6.65 -9.72 -13.93
C CYS A 140 -8.04 -10.05 -14.48
N GLU A 141 -9.03 -9.25 -14.06
CA GLU A 141 -10.40 -9.36 -14.59
C GLU A 141 -10.46 -8.74 -15.99
N TYR A 142 -10.96 -9.50 -16.97
CA TYR A 142 -11.31 -8.92 -18.24
C TYR A 142 -12.72 -8.31 -18.16
N VAL A 143 -12.85 -7.05 -18.54
CA VAL A 143 -14.13 -6.33 -18.51
C VAL A 143 -14.41 -5.72 -19.89
N ASP A 144 -15.58 -5.99 -20.43
CA ASP A 144 -16.03 -5.39 -21.69
C ASP A 144 -16.34 -3.89 -21.50
N HIS A 145 -16.89 -3.54 -20.33
CA HIS A 145 -17.32 -2.18 -20.01
C HIS A 145 -16.86 -1.76 -18.63
N ILE A 146 -16.03 -0.73 -18.58
CA ILE A 146 -15.50 -0.17 -17.33
C ILE A 146 -16.61 0.33 -16.37
N ASN A 147 -17.81 0.61 -16.88
CA ASN A 147 -18.94 1.06 -16.07
C ASN A 147 -19.38 0.04 -15.01
N GLU A 148 -19.07 -1.25 -15.21
CA GLU A 148 -19.30 -2.26 -14.19
C GLU A 148 -18.50 -2.00 -12.92
N LEU A 149 -17.20 -1.62 -13.06
CA LEU A 149 -16.35 -1.27 -11.92
C LEU A 149 -16.85 0.01 -11.22
N VAL A 150 -17.38 0.95 -11.99
CA VAL A 150 -18.00 2.16 -11.45
C VAL A 150 -19.22 1.79 -10.60
N GLY A 151 -20.12 0.95 -11.11
CA GLY A 151 -21.30 0.50 -10.36
C GLY A 151 -20.95 -0.21 -9.05
N ILE A 152 -19.92 -1.09 -9.06
CA ILE A 152 -19.44 -1.74 -7.84
C ILE A 152 -18.89 -0.69 -6.86
N SER A 153 -18.14 0.31 -7.34
CA SER A 153 -17.59 1.36 -6.48
C SER A 153 -18.68 2.25 -5.87
N GLU A 154 -19.80 2.46 -6.57
CA GLU A 154 -20.98 3.17 -6.06
C GLU A 154 -21.63 2.41 -4.90
N ILE A 155 -21.86 1.11 -5.06
CA ILE A 155 -22.44 0.25 -4.01
C ILE A 155 -21.59 0.29 -2.74
N VAL A 156 -20.26 0.14 -2.88
CA VAL A 156 -19.34 0.20 -1.73
C VAL A 156 -19.34 1.58 -1.08
N CYS A 157 -19.32 2.65 -1.89
CA CYS A 157 -19.37 4.02 -1.41
C CYS A 157 -20.63 4.30 -0.60
N ASP A 158 -21.80 3.91 -1.09
CA ASP A 158 -23.06 4.16 -0.42
C ASP A 158 -23.21 3.31 0.85
N TYR A 159 -22.69 2.09 0.84
CA TYR A 159 -22.64 1.26 2.04
C TYR A 159 -21.75 1.86 3.13
N ILE A 160 -20.58 2.43 2.76
CA ILE A 160 -19.72 3.16 3.70
C ILE A 160 -20.46 4.35 4.30
N LYS A 161 -21.16 5.15 3.50
CA LYS A 161 -21.95 6.30 3.98
C LYS A 161 -23.04 5.87 4.95
N MET A 162 -23.75 4.78 4.62
CA MET A 162 -24.79 4.21 5.50
C MET A 162 -24.21 3.76 6.85
N LEU A 163 -23.11 2.99 6.84
CA LEU A 163 -22.45 2.55 8.05
C LEU A 163 -21.96 3.73 8.89
N TYR A 164 -21.38 4.76 8.27
CA TYR A 164 -20.91 5.96 8.97
C TYR A 164 -22.05 6.72 9.68
N GLN A 165 -23.26 6.70 9.12
CA GLN A 165 -24.45 7.37 9.70
C GLN A 165 -25.07 6.56 10.83
N THR A 166 -24.98 5.23 10.76
CA THR A 166 -25.73 4.33 11.68
C THR A 166 -24.88 3.80 12.83
N GLU A 167 -23.56 3.89 12.74
CA GLU A 167 -22.66 3.30 13.75
C GLU A 167 -22.09 4.35 14.71
N PRO A 168 -21.97 4.01 16.00
CA PRO A 168 -21.32 4.88 16.98
C PRO A 168 -19.83 5.03 16.63
N LYS A 169 -19.30 6.24 16.80
CA LYS A 169 -17.87 6.50 16.61
C LYS A 169 -17.09 5.91 17.78
N GLU A 170 -16.38 4.82 17.54
CA GLU A 170 -15.46 4.25 18.53
C GLU A 170 -14.20 5.13 18.65
N SER A 171 -13.76 5.37 19.89
CA SER A 171 -12.43 5.96 20.12
C SER A 171 -11.38 4.86 19.97
N SER A 172 -10.66 4.83 18.88
CA SER A 172 -9.52 3.92 18.75
C SER A 172 -8.36 4.38 19.64
N GLN A 173 -7.53 3.43 20.11
CA GLN A 173 -6.34 3.72 20.93
C GLN A 173 -5.32 4.61 20.18
N LEU A 174 -5.20 4.46 18.85
CA LEU A 174 -4.34 5.26 18.01
C LEU A 174 -5.15 6.16 17.07
N HIS A 175 -4.64 7.36 16.84
CA HIS A 175 -5.21 8.23 15.80
C HIS A 175 -5.16 7.52 14.44
N TRP A 176 -6.27 7.53 13.69
CA TRP A 176 -6.42 6.81 12.42
C TRP A 176 -5.24 7.04 11.44
N LEU A 177 -4.70 8.27 11.38
CA LEU A 177 -3.59 8.61 10.51
C LEU A 177 -2.29 7.91 10.93
N VAL A 178 -2.06 7.74 12.23
CA VAL A 178 -0.90 6.99 12.75
C VAL A 178 -1.03 5.52 12.40
N SER A 179 -2.22 4.95 12.54
CA SER A 179 -2.51 3.57 12.11
C SER A 179 -2.28 3.39 10.62
N ALA A 180 -2.73 4.33 9.78
CA ALA A 180 -2.52 4.31 8.33
C ALA A 180 -1.03 4.42 7.95
N LEU A 181 -0.29 5.33 8.60
CA LEU A 181 1.16 5.50 8.38
C LEU A 181 1.94 4.26 8.80
N LYS A 182 1.61 3.69 9.97
CA LYS A 182 2.20 2.45 10.46
C LYS A 182 1.98 1.33 9.45
N GLN A 183 0.76 1.13 9.04
CA GLN A 183 0.36 0.10 8.09
C GLN A 183 1.07 0.28 6.73
N HIS A 184 1.22 1.51 6.26
CA HIS A 184 1.98 1.79 5.04
C HIS A 184 3.46 1.44 5.21
N ALA A 185 4.07 1.82 6.34
CA ALA A 185 5.46 1.49 6.65
C ALA A 185 5.68 -0.03 6.71
N ASP A 186 4.82 -0.77 7.40
CA ASP A 186 4.93 -2.23 7.56
C ASP A 186 5.04 -2.97 6.22
N GLN A 187 4.56 -2.36 5.13
CA GLN A 187 4.57 -2.97 3.80
C GLN A 187 5.60 -2.42 2.84
N THR A 188 6.03 -1.19 3.06
CA THR A 188 6.88 -0.49 2.09
C THR A 188 8.21 -0.03 2.66
N TYR A 189 8.55 -0.42 3.90
CA TYR A 189 9.78 0.03 4.58
C TYR A 189 11.04 -0.21 3.76
N CYS A 190 11.12 -1.30 2.98
CA CYS A 190 12.27 -1.61 2.12
C CYS A 190 12.49 -0.57 1.00
N PHE A 191 11.45 0.16 0.60
CA PHE A 191 11.52 1.21 -0.42
C PHE A 191 11.75 2.62 0.16
N ASN A 192 12.11 2.73 1.43
CA ASN A 192 12.38 4.01 2.10
C ASN A 192 11.23 5.03 1.95
N PRO A 193 9.98 4.69 2.35
CA PRO A 193 8.86 5.61 2.25
C PRO A 193 9.11 6.87 3.08
N THR A 194 8.78 8.03 2.54
CA THR A 194 8.96 9.32 3.23
C THR A 194 7.63 9.93 3.63
N LEU A 195 7.60 10.67 4.73
CA LEU A 195 6.41 11.42 5.12
C LEU A 195 6.00 12.46 4.06
N LYS A 196 6.97 12.99 3.29
CA LYS A 196 6.69 13.90 2.18
C LYS A 196 5.82 13.23 1.11
N GLU A 197 6.14 12.00 0.71
CA GLU A 197 5.33 11.23 -0.23
C GLU A 197 3.95 10.90 0.35
N LEU A 198 3.91 10.45 1.60
CA LEU A 198 2.67 10.10 2.27
C LEU A 198 1.77 11.33 2.53
N SER A 199 2.36 12.52 2.69
CA SER A 199 1.60 13.77 2.85
C SER A 199 0.72 14.06 1.63
N VAL A 200 1.20 13.72 0.44
CA VAL A 200 0.42 13.84 -0.81
C VAL A 200 -0.70 12.79 -0.86
N ILE A 201 -0.41 11.54 -0.47
CA ILE A 201 -1.42 10.46 -0.45
C ILE A 201 -2.57 10.80 0.49
N TYR A 202 -2.25 11.17 1.73
CA TYR A 202 -3.24 11.40 2.77
C TYR A 202 -3.77 12.85 2.80
N HIS A 203 -3.30 13.73 1.91
CA HIS A 203 -3.64 15.17 1.90
C HIS A 203 -3.48 15.83 3.28
N LYS A 204 -2.36 15.51 3.96
CA LYS A 204 -2.02 16.05 5.28
C LYS A 204 -0.65 16.72 5.26
N ASN A 205 -0.44 17.67 6.15
CA ASN A 205 0.86 18.33 6.27
C ASN A 205 1.92 17.37 6.83
N GLU A 206 3.08 17.29 6.17
CA GLU A 206 4.19 16.41 6.55
C GLU A 206 4.66 16.60 8.00
N LYS A 207 4.84 17.86 8.42
CA LYS A 207 5.29 18.18 9.78
C LYS A 207 4.24 17.78 10.84
N TYR A 208 2.95 17.92 10.50
CA TYR A 208 1.87 17.47 11.38
C TYR A 208 1.90 15.94 11.51
N MET A 209 2.01 15.21 10.41
CA MET A 209 2.10 13.75 10.40
C MET A 209 3.27 13.25 11.23
N GLY A 210 4.46 13.86 11.06
CA GLY A 210 5.66 13.48 11.82
C GLY A 210 5.53 13.72 13.33
N ARG A 211 4.96 14.86 13.73
CA ARG A 211 4.71 15.16 15.15
C ARG A 211 3.69 14.20 15.77
N LEU A 212 2.60 13.94 15.05
CA LEU A 212 1.55 13.03 15.50
C LEU A 212 2.07 11.60 15.64
N PHE A 213 2.79 11.11 14.63
CA PHE A 213 3.38 9.77 14.66
C PHE A 213 4.36 9.61 15.83
N LYS A 214 5.29 10.59 16.02
CA LYS A 214 6.24 10.55 17.12
C LYS A 214 5.56 10.63 18.51
N LYS A 215 4.47 11.41 18.62
CA LYS A 215 3.69 11.52 19.86
C LYS A 215 3.09 10.19 20.28
N GLU A 216 2.51 9.43 19.33
CA GLU A 216 1.78 8.20 19.63
C GLU A 216 2.66 6.95 19.59
N MET A 217 3.67 6.91 18.70
CA MET A 217 4.54 5.76 18.55
C MET A 217 5.85 5.86 19.35
N HIS A 218 6.13 7.02 19.96
CA HIS A 218 7.36 7.36 20.72
C HIS A 218 8.65 7.29 19.91
N VAL A 219 8.57 7.00 18.61
CA VAL A 219 9.67 7.02 17.65
C VAL A 219 9.27 7.82 16.42
N SER A 220 10.23 8.38 15.66
CA SER A 220 9.92 9.02 14.39
C SER A 220 9.51 7.98 13.33
N PHE A 221 8.81 8.41 12.30
CA PHE A 221 8.42 7.53 11.19
C PHE A 221 9.64 6.88 10.51
N HIS A 222 10.72 7.64 10.34
CA HIS A 222 11.99 7.12 9.79
C HIS A 222 12.62 6.05 10.70
N GLU A 223 12.67 6.28 12.00
CA GLU A 223 13.18 5.29 12.97
C GLU A 223 12.30 4.04 12.98
N TYR A 224 10.99 4.18 12.86
CA TYR A 224 10.07 3.05 12.75
C TYR A 224 10.39 2.19 11.50
N CYS A 225 10.52 2.82 10.32
CA CYS A 225 10.92 2.11 9.10
C CYS A 225 12.29 1.43 9.25
N LEU A 226 13.25 2.08 9.90
CA LEU A 226 14.58 1.49 10.17
C LEU A 226 14.48 0.25 11.04
N LEU A 227 13.66 0.29 12.11
CA LEU A 227 13.42 -0.88 12.97
C LEU A 227 12.85 -2.06 12.19
N LEU A 228 11.87 -1.83 11.31
CA LEU A 228 11.30 -2.88 10.46
C LEU A 228 12.36 -3.53 9.55
N LYS A 229 13.22 -2.73 8.94
CA LYS A 229 14.34 -3.24 8.12
C LYS A 229 15.29 -4.11 8.94
N LEU A 230 15.65 -3.66 10.13
CA LEU A 230 16.56 -4.41 11.01
C LEU A 230 15.94 -5.70 11.51
N GLN A 231 14.64 -5.71 11.84
CA GLN A 231 13.92 -6.93 12.23
C GLN A 231 13.85 -7.95 11.07
N LYS A 232 13.60 -7.47 9.84
CA LYS A 232 13.63 -8.33 8.66
C LYS A 232 15.03 -8.93 8.45
N ALA A 233 16.07 -8.08 8.53
CA ALA A 233 17.45 -8.52 8.38
C ALA A 233 17.84 -9.55 9.45
N GLU A 234 17.48 -9.33 10.71
CA GLU A 234 17.69 -10.29 11.80
C GLU A 234 17.06 -11.64 11.47
N SER A 235 15.78 -11.63 11.05
CA SER A 235 15.09 -12.87 10.66
C SER A 235 15.78 -13.60 9.50
N MET A 236 16.31 -12.88 8.52
CA MET A 236 17.02 -13.47 7.38
C MET A 236 18.39 -14.02 7.79
N LEU A 237 19.17 -13.28 8.60
CA LEU A 237 20.46 -13.72 9.12
C LEU A 237 20.39 -15.05 9.87
N LEU A 238 19.24 -15.34 10.50
CA LEU A 238 19.02 -16.59 11.24
C LEU A 238 18.46 -17.73 10.38
N LYS A 239 17.76 -17.41 9.29
CA LYS A 239 17.01 -18.40 8.49
C LYS A 239 17.67 -18.77 7.17
N THR A 240 18.57 -17.94 6.65
CA THR A 240 19.21 -18.16 5.36
C THR A 240 20.73 -18.29 5.51
N THR A 241 21.38 -18.69 4.44
CA THR A 241 22.84 -18.72 4.32
C THR A 241 23.36 -17.62 3.39
N ASP A 242 22.49 -16.65 3.07
CA ASP A 242 22.83 -15.58 2.15
C ASP A 242 23.94 -14.68 2.72
N LYS A 243 24.65 -14.01 1.83
CA LYS A 243 25.69 -13.06 2.24
C LYS A 243 25.05 -11.86 2.95
N ILE A 244 25.69 -11.36 3.99
CA ILE A 244 25.23 -10.21 4.77
C ILE A 244 24.93 -8.99 3.87
N ILE A 245 25.71 -8.81 2.81
CA ILE A 245 25.49 -7.71 1.85
C ILE A 245 24.18 -7.88 1.08
N ASP A 246 23.85 -9.10 0.66
CA ASP A 246 22.63 -9.41 -0.08
C ASP A 246 21.39 -9.23 0.81
N ILE A 247 21.48 -9.71 2.06
CA ILE A 247 20.44 -9.49 3.08
C ILE A 247 20.21 -8.00 3.32
N ALA A 248 21.28 -7.21 3.46
CA ALA A 248 21.17 -5.77 3.66
C ALA A 248 20.45 -5.10 2.49
N LEU A 249 20.82 -5.44 1.25
CA LEU A 249 20.20 -4.92 0.03
C LEU A 249 18.71 -5.31 -0.05
N GLU A 250 18.36 -6.56 0.21
CA GLU A 250 16.98 -7.06 0.21
C GLU A 250 16.11 -6.35 1.26
N CYS A 251 16.72 -5.99 2.40
CA CYS A 251 16.05 -5.21 3.45
C CYS A 251 15.97 -3.70 3.12
N GLY A 252 16.45 -3.25 1.96
CA GLY A 252 16.37 -1.87 1.50
C GLY A 252 17.44 -0.95 2.11
N PHE A 253 18.63 -1.50 2.42
CA PHE A 253 19.80 -0.69 2.78
C PHE A 253 20.68 -0.47 1.55
N ASP A 254 20.85 0.77 1.13
CA ASP A 254 21.69 1.14 -0.01
C ASP A 254 23.21 1.14 0.34
N ASN A 255 23.54 1.05 1.64
CA ASN A 255 24.91 1.14 2.13
C ASN A 255 25.17 0.13 3.27
N ILE A 256 26.05 -0.82 3.01
CA ILE A 256 26.44 -1.87 3.97
C ILE A 256 27.07 -1.31 5.25
N SER A 257 27.84 -0.22 5.17
CA SER A 257 28.46 0.39 6.34
C SER A 257 27.40 1.05 7.24
N TYR A 258 26.36 1.63 6.66
CA TYR A 258 25.21 2.16 7.40
C TYR A 258 24.42 1.01 8.05
N PHE A 259 24.16 -0.07 7.31
CA PHE A 259 23.50 -1.25 7.83
C PHE A 259 24.24 -1.80 9.07
N ASN A 260 25.54 -2.06 8.95
CA ASN A 260 26.34 -2.61 10.04
C ASN A 260 26.31 -1.72 11.30
N ARG A 261 26.40 -0.39 11.15
CA ARG A 261 26.29 0.55 12.27
C ARG A 261 24.91 0.54 12.90
N ALA A 262 23.86 0.55 12.08
CA ALA A 262 22.46 0.54 12.55
C ALA A 262 22.15 -0.80 13.26
N PHE A 263 22.58 -1.89 12.69
CA PHE A 263 22.39 -3.25 13.27
C PHE A 263 23.13 -3.36 14.62
N LYS A 264 24.40 -2.96 14.68
CA LYS A 264 25.17 -2.95 15.94
C LYS A 264 24.55 -2.06 17.00
N LYS A 265 24.02 -0.89 16.60
CA LYS A 265 23.31 0.00 17.52
C LYS A 265 22.05 -0.64 18.10
N GLN A 266 21.31 -1.40 17.29
CA GLN A 266 20.04 -2.03 17.68
C GLN A 266 20.24 -3.29 18.50
N TYR A 267 21.20 -4.17 18.12
CA TYR A 267 21.37 -5.50 18.70
C TYR A 267 22.64 -5.62 19.56
N GLY A 268 23.44 -4.57 19.70
CA GLY A 268 24.64 -4.54 20.52
C GLY A 268 25.88 -5.15 19.85
N MET A 269 25.74 -5.88 18.75
CA MET A 269 26.82 -6.56 18.05
C MET A 269 26.64 -6.47 16.52
N SER A 270 27.71 -6.70 15.77
CA SER A 270 27.66 -6.72 14.31
C SER A 270 26.84 -7.89 13.78
N PRO A 271 26.33 -7.83 12.52
CA PRO A 271 25.61 -8.95 11.91
C PRO A 271 26.39 -10.26 11.92
N SER A 272 27.71 -10.21 11.69
CA SER A 272 28.57 -11.40 11.71
C SER A 272 28.69 -12.01 13.12
N GLU A 273 28.90 -11.17 14.14
CA GLU A 273 28.94 -11.61 15.55
C GLU A 273 27.58 -12.18 15.97
N TYR A 274 26.47 -11.59 15.50
CA TYR A 274 25.12 -12.03 15.80
C TYR A 274 24.83 -13.45 15.27
N ILE A 275 25.24 -13.74 14.01
CA ILE A 275 25.11 -15.08 13.43
C ILE A 275 25.93 -16.12 14.25
N HIS A 276 27.14 -15.76 14.65
CA HIS A 276 28.01 -16.70 15.41
C HIS A 276 27.45 -16.98 16.80
N SER A 277 26.95 -15.96 17.50
CA SER A 277 26.41 -16.15 18.86
C SER A 277 25.17 -17.05 18.88
N ARG A 278 24.32 -16.97 17.85
CA ARG A 278 23.07 -17.74 17.78
C ARG A 278 23.21 -19.15 17.19
N LYS A 279 24.35 -19.46 16.54
CA LYS A 279 24.65 -20.82 16.08
C LYS A 279 25.30 -21.68 17.18
N GLN A 280 25.65 -21.05 18.30
CA GLN A 280 26.24 -21.73 19.46
C GLN A 280 25.22 -22.04 20.57
N GLU A 281 24.01 -21.52 20.47
CA GLU A 281 22.82 -21.87 21.27
C GLU A 281 22.02 -23.01 20.59
#